data_010cf66f997c0acc810095bfeecce9e9
#
_entry.id   010cf66f997c0acc810095bfeecce9e9
#
_cell.length_a   1.000
_cell.length_b   1.000
_cell.length_c   1.000
_cell.angle_alpha   90.00
_cell.angle_beta   90.00
_cell.angle_gamma   90.00
#
_symmetry.space_group_name_H-M   'P 1'
#
loop_
_entity.id
_entity.type
_entity.pdbx_description
1 polymer ?
#
loop_
_entity_poly.entity_id
_entity_poly.type
_entity_poly.pdbx_seq_one_letter_code
_entity_poly.pdbx_strand_id
1 'polypeptide(L)'
;MGARFVTLVNQKGGVGKTTTAVSLAAALGRRGERVLLIDLDPQANATSALGVDGTGRQGIYDALLDEVAITDCIVQVPEEHLDLVPSSRELSGAEVELVPQMARERRLTSAMAPIRDRYDWVLVDCPPSLGLLTINALTASDSVIIPVQCEYMALEGLSRLMETLDLVRRNLNPGLTLLGVVLTMFDKRTRLSQQVVDEVRGHFAETFETIIPRSVRLSEAPSHGHSIFLYEGSGRSAAAYDSLAAELLARVGVAV
;
A
#
# COMPACT_ATOMS: atom_id res chain seq x y z
N MET A 1 -5.63 11.40 -17.90
CA MET A 1 -5.77 11.64 -16.46
C MET A 1 -4.43 11.26 -15.84
N GLY A 2 -3.92 12.01 -14.84
CA GLY A 2 -2.70 11.63 -14.14
C GLY A 2 -2.91 10.37 -13.27
N ALA A 3 -1.82 9.76 -12.81
CA ALA A 3 -1.86 8.57 -11.96
C ALA A 3 -2.71 8.81 -10.69
N ARG A 4 -3.40 7.77 -10.24
CA ARG A 4 -4.03 7.70 -8.92
C ARG A 4 -3.03 7.25 -7.88
N PHE A 5 -2.77 8.09 -6.92
CA PHE A 5 -1.83 7.82 -5.82
C PHE A 5 -2.60 7.29 -4.61
N VAL A 6 -2.33 6.05 -4.24
CA VAL A 6 -3.05 5.35 -3.17
C VAL A 6 -2.07 4.82 -2.14
N THR A 7 -2.19 5.31 -0.91
CA THR A 7 -1.38 4.82 0.22
C THR A 7 -2.09 3.71 0.96
N LEU A 8 -1.37 2.62 1.23
CA LEU A 8 -1.82 1.55 2.12
C LEU A 8 -1.24 1.80 3.52
N VAL A 9 -2.10 2.07 4.49
CA VAL A 9 -1.68 2.46 5.84
C VAL A 9 -2.45 1.74 6.93
N ASN A 10 -1.76 1.34 7.98
CA ASN A 10 -2.31 0.94 9.28
C ASN A 10 -1.18 0.94 10.31
N GLN A 11 -1.44 1.45 11.53
CA GLN A 11 -0.47 1.49 12.64
C GLN A 11 -0.14 0.08 13.18
N LYS A 12 -1.08 -0.85 13.07
CA LYS A 12 -0.87 -2.21 13.55
C LYS A 12 0.02 -2.98 12.57
N GLY A 13 1.09 -3.58 13.08
CA GLY A 13 1.91 -4.53 12.32
C GLY A 13 1.16 -5.82 12.03
N GLY A 14 1.50 -6.49 10.92
CA GLY A 14 0.96 -7.80 10.60
C GLY A 14 -0.49 -7.84 10.10
N VAL A 15 -1.12 -6.70 9.80
CA VAL A 15 -2.51 -6.66 9.26
C VAL A 15 -2.61 -6.96 7.77
N GLY A 16 -1.49 -7.24 7.09
CA GLY A 16 -1.46 -7.52 5.67
C GLY A 16 -1.34 -6.29 4.77
N LYS A 17 -0.76 -5.16 5.23
CA LYS A 17 -0.49 -3.98 4.40
C LYS A 17 0.33 -4.34 3.18
N THR A 18 1.55 -4.79 3.38
CA THR A 18 2.49 -5.18 2.32
C THR A 18 1.92 -6.25 1.39
N THR A 19 1.29 -7.29 1.98
CA THR A 19 0.64 -8.34 1.19
C THR A 19 -0.46 -7.77 0.30
N THR A 20 -1.25 -6.81 0.82
CA THR A 20 -2.30 -6.15 0.05
C THR A 20 -1.69 -5.22 -1.01
N ALA A 21 -0.65 -4.45 -0.69
CA ALA A 21 0.02 -3.58 -1.63
C ALA A 21 0.58 -4.35 -2.84
N VAL A 22 1.36 -5.39 -2.58
CA VAL A 22 1.96 -6.25 -3.61
C VAL A 22 0.89 -6.96 -4.44
N SER A 23 -0.07 -7.63 -3.78
CA SER A 23 -1.08 -8.41 -4.48
C SER A 23 -2.05 -7.52 -5.28
N LEU A 24 -2.42 -6.35 -4.75
CA LEU A 24 -3.28 -5.40 -5.46
C LEU A 24 -2.54 -4.77 -6.65
N ALA A 25 -1.25 -4.41 -6.50
CA ALA A 25 -0.43 -3.92 -7.60
C ALA A 25 -0.34 -4.94 -8.74
N ALA A 26 -0.04 -6.19 -8.43
CA ALA A 26 0.01 -7.27 -9.41
C ALA A 26 -1.36 -7.53 -10.06
N ALA A 27 -2.46 -7.47 -9.29
CA ALA A 27 -3.82 -7.66 -9.82
C ALA A 27 -4.19 -6.55 -10.82
N LEU A 28 -3.87 -5.29 -10.51
CA LEU A 28 -4.11 -4.15 -11.41
C LEU A 28 -3.25 -4.26 -12.68
N GLY A 29 -1.96 -4.58 -12.55
CA GLY A 29 -1.07 -4.77 -13.70
C GLY A 29 -1.53 -5.89 -14.63
N ARG A 30 -1.98 -7.02 -14.09
CA ARG A 30 -2.58 -8.13 -14.86
C ARG A 30 -3.86 -7.75 -15.60
N ARG A 31 -4.55 -6.69 -15.17
CA ARG A 31 -5.72 -6.10 -15.83
C ARG A 31 -5.36 -5.04 -16.87
N GLY A 32 -4.06 -4.82 -17.10
CA GLY A 32 -3.53 -3.90 -18.12
C GLY A 32 -3.30 -2.48 -17.64
N GLU A 33 -3.46 -2.21 -16.33
CA GLU A 33 -3.12 -0.92 -15.75
C GLU A 33 -1.59 -0.76 -15.65
N ARG A 34 -1.07 0.44 -15.86
CA ARG A 34 0.34 0.78 -15.63
C ARG A 34 0.52 1.08 -14.13
N VAL A 35 1.18 0.20 -13.41
CA VAL A 35 1.27 0.24 -11.96
C VAL A 35 2.70 0.47 -11.49
N LEU A 36 2.88 1.43 -10.59
CA LEU A 36 4.08 1.59 -9.78
C LEU A 36 3.76 1.25 -8.32
N LEU A 37 4.54 0.35 -7.75
CA LEU A 37 4.55 0.13 -6.30
C LEU A 37 5.75 0.85 -5.69
N ILE A 38 5.54 1.61 -4.62
CA ILE A 38 6.59 2.23 -3.83
C ILE A 38 6.63 1.54 -2.48
N ASP A 39 7.75 0.92 -2.17
CA ASP A 39 8.00 0.38 -0.84
C ASP A 39 8.58 1.48 0.05
N LEU A 40 7.79 1.96 1.01
CA LEU A 40 8.18 3.02 1.94
C LEU A 40 8.43 2.49 3.37
N ASP A 41 8.53 1.16 3.52
CA ASP A 41 8.87 0.54 4.80
C ASP A 41 10.38 0.22 4.83
N PRO A 42 11.15 0.69 5.84
CA PRO A 42 12.56 0.34 6.02
C PRO A 42 12.84 -1.16 6.16
N GLN A 43 11.81 -1.98 6.43
CA GLN A 43 11.94 -3.43 6.42
C GLN A 43 12.04 -4.02 5.01
N ALA A 44 11.76 -3.24 3.96
CA ALA A 44 11.82 -3.64 2.55
C ALA A 44 11.04 -4.93 2.22
N ASN A 45 9.89 -5.10 2.89
CA ASN A 45 9.10 -6.31 2.74
C ASN A 45 8.41 -6.40 1.37
N ALA A 46 7.94 -5.29 0.79
CA ALA A 46 7.36 -5.28 -0.56
C ALA A 46 8.44 -5.54 -1.62
N THR A 47 9.62 -4.96 -1.43
CA THR A 47 10.80 -5.16 -2.27
C THR A 47 11.19 -6.63 -2.32
N SER A 48 11.38 -7.25 -1.15
CA SER A 48 11.73 -8.67 -1.04
C SER A 48 10.62 -9.59 -1.56
N ALA A 49 9.34 -9.23 -1.34
CA ALA A 49 8.20 -10.02 -1.80
C ALA A 49 8.07 -10.08 -3.33
N LEU A 50 8.73 -9.16 -4.04
CA LEU A 50 8.80 -9.15 -5.50
C LEU A 50 10.15 -9.67 -6.04
N GLY A 51 10.95 -10.32 -5.20
CA GLY A 51 12.23 -10.91 -5.57
C GLY A 51 13.32 -9.88 -5.89
N VAL A 52 13.14 -8.62 -5.51
CA VAL A 52 14.11 -7.56 -5.75
C VAL A 52 15.02 -7.42 -4.53
N ASP A 53 16.34 -7.36 -4.77
CA ASP A 53 17.32 -6.99 -3.75
C ASP A 53 17.52 -5.47 -3.77
N GLY A 54 17.14 -4.82 -2.70
CA GLY A 54 17.33 -3.36 -2.50
C GLY A 54 18.73 -2.97 -2.02
N THR A 55 19.59 -3.95 -1.65
CA THR A 55 20.89 -3.68 -1.08
C THR A 55 21.84 -3.03 -2.11
N GLY A 56 22.38 -1.85 -1.76
CA GLY A 56 23.32 -1.12 -2.63
C GLY A 56 22.72 -0.59 -3.93
N ARG A 57 21.38 -0.59 -4.04
CA ARG A 57 20.62 -0.06 -5.17
C ARG A 57 20.02 1.29 -4.80
N GLN A 58 20.00 2.21 -5.74
CA GLN A 58 19.21 3.44 -5.58
C GLN A 58 17.73 3.10 -5.40
N GLY A 59 17.08 3.75 -4.42
CA GLY A 59 15.72 3.46 -4.04
C GLY A 59 15.00 4.67 -3.48
N ILE A 60 13.92 4.43 -2.75
CA ILE A 60 13.08 5.50 -2.22
C ILE A 60 13.83 6.39 -1.21
N TYR A 61 14.83 5.86 -0.51
CA TYR A 61 15.69 6.64 0.39
C TYR A 61 16.38 7.79 -0.35
N ASP A 62 17.07 7.46 -1.44
CA ASP A 62 17.82 8.43 -2.23
C ASP A 62 16.89 9.49 -2.88
N ALA A 63 15.73 9.04 -3.35
CA ALA A 63 14.74 9.93 -3.94
C ALA A 63 14.11 10.90 -2.92
N LEU A 64 13.92 10.50 -1.66
CA LEU A 64 13.39 11.36 -0.60
C LEU A 64 14.38 12.43 -0.15
N LEU A 65 15.68 12.13 -0.23
CA LEU A 65 16.77 13.08 0.12
C LEU A 65 17.19 13.97 -1.06
N ASP A 66 16.55 13.85 -2.23
CA ASP A 66 16.90 14.53 -3.51
C ASP A 66 18.31 14.17 -4.02
N GLU A 67 18.83 13.00 -3.67
CA GLU A 67 20.15 12.56 -4.14
C GLU A 67 20.07 12.07 -5.59
N VAL A 68 18.94 11.47 -5.96
CA VAL A 68 18.67 11.00 -7.33
C VAL A 68 17.20 11.24 -7.72
N ALA A 69 16.94 11.29 -9.02
CA ALA A 69 15.56 11.34 -9.49
C ALA A 69 14.84 10.00 -9.24
N ILE A 70 13.58 10.02 -8.82
CA ILE A 70 12.81 8.79 -8.57
C ILE A 70 12.73 7.89 -9.81
N THR A 71 12.84 8.46 -11.01
CA THR A 71 12.89 7.72 -12.27
C THR A 71 14.06 6.76 -12.36
N ASP A 72 15.17 7.09 -11.70
CA ASP A 72 16.39 6.30 -11.72
C ASP A 72 16.35 5.17 -10.66
N CYS A 73 15.43 5.28 -9.71
CA CYS A 73 15.14 4.27 -8.70
C CYS A 73 14.18 3.17 -9.17
N ILE A 74 13.52 3.35 -10.33
CA ILE A 74 12.47 2.42 -10.78
C ILE A 74 13.09 1.12 -11.28
N VAL A 75 12.59 0.00 -10.76
CA VAL A 75 12.93 -1.36 -11.17
C VAL A 75 11.70 -1.98 -11.83
N GLN A 76 11.86 -2.49 -13.04
CA GLN A 76 10.80 -3.24 -13.71
C GLN A 76 10.69 -4.65 -13.14
N VAL A 77 9.48 -5.09 -12.88
CA VAL A 77 9.14 -6.47 -12.44
C VAL A 77 8.11 -7.05 -13.43
N PRO A 78 8.56 -7.40 -14.65
CA PRO A 78 7.66 -7.71 -15.76
C PRO A 78 6.81 -8.96 -15.52
N GLU A 79 7.31 -9.94 -14.78
CA GLU A 79 6.57 -11.16 -14.43
C GLU A 79 5.35 -10.85 -13.55
N GLU A 80 5.41 -9.77 -12.79
CA GLU A 80 4.32 -9.28 -11.93
C GLU A 80 3.48 -8.17 -12.58
N HIS A 81 3.83 -7.77 -13.82
CA HIS A 81 3.17 -6.70 -14.58
C HIS A 81 3.16 -5.33 -13.87
N LEU A 82 4.23 -4.99 -13.15
CA LEU A 82 4.36 -3.73 -12.43
C LEU A 82 5.81 -3.23 -12.41
N ASP A 83 5.96 -1.96 -12.07
CA ASP A 83 7.24 -1.36 -11.72
C ASP A 83 7.31 -1.16 -10.18
N LEU A 84 8.54 -1.15 -9.63
CA LEU A 84 8.81 -0.98 -8.21
C LEU A 84 9.83 0.14 -7.97
N VAL A 85 9.57 1.01 -6.99
CA VAL A 85 10.63 1.78 -6.32
C VAL A 85 10.98 1.03 -5.03
N PRO A 86 12.19 0.43 -4.96
CA PRO A 86 12.56 -0.42 -3.85
C PRO A 86 12.89 0.37 -2.59
N SER A 87 12.73 -0.27 -1.45
CA SER A 87 13.22 0.16 -0.15
C SER A 87 14.50 -0.57 0.24
N SER A 88 15.19 0.00 1.22
CA SER A 88 16.32 -0.63 1.91
C SER A 88 16.32 -0.25 3.39
N ARG A 89 17.18 -0.89 4.18
CA ARG A 89 17.34 -0.57 5.61
C ARG A 89 17.83 0.85 5.86
N GLU A 90 18.50 1.47 4.89
CA GLU A 90 18.97 2.85 4.95
C GLU A 90 17.81 3.83 5.08
N LEU A 91 16.62 3.48 4.58
CA LEU A 91 15.41 4.30 4.72
C LEU A 91 15.06 4.61 6.19
N SER A 92 15.51 3.80 7.16
CA SER A 92 15.35 4.13 8.58
C SER A 92 16.09 5.41 8.98
N GLY A 93 17.17 5.76 8.29
CA GLY A 93 17.90 7.02 8.47
C GLY A 93 17.13 8.24 7.98
N ALA A 94 16.32 8.09 6.95
CA ALA A 94 15.55 9.18 6.36
C ALA A 94 14.62 9.87 7.37
N GLU A 95 14.04 9.12 8.33
CA GLU A 95 13.21 9.74 9.38
C GLU A 95 13.96 10.76 10.24
N VAL A 96 15.27 10.59 10.42
CA VAL A 96 16.12 11.53 11.15
C VAL A 96 16.63 12.64 10.24
N GLU A 97 17.09 12.27 9.05
CA GLU A 97 17.72 13.18 8.09
C GLU A 97 16.73 14.16 7.46
N LEU A 98 15.47 13.78 7.34
CA LEU A 98 14.39 14.66 6.89
C LEU A 98 13.99 15.70 7.95
N VAL A 99 14.21 15.46 9.25
CA VAL A 99 13.78 16.38 10.32
C VAL A 99 14.24 17.83 10.12
N PRO A 100 15.52 18.13 9.79
CA PRO A 100 15.98 19.48 9.55
C PRO A 100 15.59 20.04 8.16
N GLN A 101 15.05 19.23 7.28
CA GLN A 101 14.74 19.62 5.90
C GLN A 101 13.50 20.50 5.82
N MET A 102 13.54 21.52 4.97
CA MET A 102 12.36 22.33 4.66
C MET A 102 11.35 21.50 3.87
N ALA A 103 10.06 21.72 4.15
CA ALA A 103 8.93 21.01 3.52
C ALA A 103 9.08 19.46 3.63
N ARG A 104 9.67 18.98 4.71
CA ARG A 104 9.98 17.57 4.96
C ARG A 104 8.78 16.63 4.80
N GLU A 105 7.56 17.11 5.02
CA GLU A 105 6.32 16.36 4.84
C GLU A 105 5.89 16.23 3.37
N ARG A 106 6.55 16.96 2.45
CA ARG A 106 6.22 17.02 1.01
C ARG A 106 7.33 16.43 0.12
N ARG A 107 8.34 15.79 0.70
CA ARG A 107 9.49 15.26 -0.05
C ARG A 107 9.04 14.22 -1.08
N LEU A 108 8.17 13.28 -0.66
CA LEU A 108 7.61 12.29 -1.58
C LEU A 108 6.76 12.96 -2.68
N THR A 109 5.94 13.97 -2.34
CA THR A 109 5.16 14.72 -3.34
C THR A 109 6.06 15.32 -4.42
N SER A 110 7.19 15.92 -4.01
CA SER A 110 8.16 16.52 -4.93
C SER A 110 8.85 15.47 -5.79
N ALA A 111 9.32 14.37 -5.16
CA ALA A 111 9.99 13.28 -5.86
C ALA A 111 9.08 12.63 -6.93
N MET A 112 7.77 12.55 -6.67
CA MET A 112 6.81 11.89 -7.55
C MET A 112 6.29 12.75 -8.71
N ALA A 113 6.54 14.06 -8.70
CA ALA A 113 6.06 14.97 -9.74
C ALA A 113 6.43 14.52 -11.18
N PRO A 114 7.66 14.03 -11.46
CA PRO A 114 8.05 13.63 -12.82
C PRO A 114 7.35 12.36 -13.36
N ILE A 115 6.72 11.56 -12.50
CA ILE A 115 6.15 10.27 -12.89
C ILE A 115 4.62 10.25 -12.93
N ARG A 116 3.94 11.36 -12.58
CA ARG A 116 2.47 11.45 -12.51
C ARG A 116 1.73 11.02 -13.78
N ASP A 117 2.32 11.22 -14.94
CA ASP A 117 1.68 10.87 -16.22
C ASP A 117 2.16 9.53 -16.80
N ARG A 118 3.08 8.84 -16.10
CA ARG A 118 3.66 7.57 -16.58
C ARG A 118 2.82 6.35 -16.21
N TYR A 119 2.08 6.44 -15.11
CA TYR A 119 1.32 5.35 -14.52
C TYR A 119 -0.16 5.70 -14.45
N ASP A 120 -0.99 4.67 -14.34
CA ASP A 120 -2.41 4.80 -14.04
C ASP A 120 -2.64 4.70 -12.52
N TRP A 121 -1.80 3.90 -11.85
CA TRP A 121 -1.80 3.71 -10.40
C TRP A 121 -0.40 3.79 -9.81
N VAL A 122 -0.30 4.48 -8.69
CA VAL A 122 0.86 4.43 -7.80
C VAL A 122 0.38 3.99 -6.43
N LEU A 123 0.82 2.81 -6.00
CA LEU A 123 0.53 2.28 -4.68
C LEU A 123 1.74 2.50 -3.77
N VAL A 124 1.50 2.95 -2.53
CA VAL A 124 2.56 3.19 -1.55
C VAL A 124 2.35 2.28 -0.35
N ASP A 125 3.27 1.35 -0.10
CA ASP A 125 3.28 0.51 1.10
C ASP A 125 4.01 1.22 2.24
N CYS A 126 3.31 1.47 3.35
CA CYS A 126 3.82 2.24 4.48
C CYS A 126 4.28 1.34 5.64
N PRO A 127 5.25 1.81 6.46
CA PRO A 127 5.62 1.15 7.71
C PRO A 127 4.44 1.12 8.71
N PRO A 128 4.50 0.26 9.74
CA PRO A 128 3.48 0.19 10.80
C PRO A 128 3.67 1.31 11.85
N SER A 129 3.90 2.53 11.38
CA SER A 129 4.09 3.72 12.23
C SER A 129 3.41 4.92 11.57
N LEU A 130 3.13 5.96 12.34
CA LEU A 130 2.68 7.26 11.82
C LEU A 130 3.84 8.28 11.87
N GLY A 131 5.05 7.83 11.55
CA GLY A 131 6.25 8.65 11.44
C GLY A 131 6.25 9.54 10.19
N LEU A 132 7.37 10.22 9.97
CA LEU A 132 7.51 11.18 8.87
C LEU A 132 7.38 10.53 7.49
N LEU A 133 7.78 9.26 7.34
CA LEU A 133 7.59 8.50 6.09
C LEU A 133 6.09 8.34 5.76
N THR A 134 5.29 7.90 6.73
CA THR A 134 3.84 7.73 6.53
C THR A 134 3.16 9.08 6.28
N ILE A 135 3.58 10.16 6.96
CA ILE A 135 3.05 11.51 6.69
C ILE A 135 3.39 11.96 5.26
N ASN A 136 4.60 11.65 4.77
CA ASN A 136 4.96 11.91 3.37
C ASN A 136 4.05 11.15 2.39
N ALA A 137 3.78 9.86 2.64
CA ALA A 137 2.88 9.07 1.81
C ALA A 137 1.47 9.67 1.76
N LEU A 138 0.90 10.00 2.92
CA LEU A 138 -0.44 10.60 3.04
C LEU A 138 -0.51 11.99 2.40
N THR A 139 0.57 12.76 2.48
CA THR A 139 0.64 14.11 1.87
C THR A 139 0.71 14.03 0.34
N ALA A 140 1.35 12.99 -0.21
CA ALA A 140 1.51 12.79 -1.64
C ALA A 140 0.29 12.11 -2.31
N SER A 141 -0.57 11.44 -1.54
CA SER A 141 -1.62 10.58 -2.08
C SER A 141 -2.95 11.30 -2.32
N ASP A 142 -3.70 10.81 -3.30
CA ASP A 142 -5.08 11.23 -3.55
C ASP A 142 -6.05 10.50 -2.61
N SER A 143 -5.71 9.25 -2.25
CA SER A 143 -6.58 8.43 -1.40
C SER A 143 -5.81 7.37 -0.59
N VAL A 144 -6.54 6.78 0.37
CA VAL A 144 -6.00 5.79 1.31
C VAL A 144 -6.83 4.52 1.27
N ILE A 145 -6.16 3.37 1.25
CA ILE A 145 -6.74 2.06 1.56
C ILE A 145 -6.22 1.63 2.93
N ILE A 146 -7.12 1.15 3.79
CA ILE A 146 -6.78 0.71 5.14
C ILE A 146 -7.01 -0.81 5.27
N PRO A 147 -5.97 -1.64 5.18
CA PRO A 147 -6.09 -3.06 5.50
C PRO A 147 -6.32 -3.26 7.00
N VAL A 148 -7.37 -4.01 7.35
CA VAL A 148 -7.79 -4.26 8.74
C VAL A 148 -7.97 -5.76 8.94
N GLN A 149 -7.24 -6.32 9.90
CA GLN A 149 -7.35 -7.73 10.26
C GLN A 149 -8.68 -8.00 11.01
N CYS A 150 -9.38 -9.08 10.65
CA CYS A 150 -10.63 -9.49 11.30
C CYS A 150 -10.38 -10.08 12.70
N GLU A 151 -9.88 -9.23 13.62
CA GLU A 151 -9.55 -9.58 15.01
C GLU A 151 -10.08 -8.52 16.00
N TYR A 152 -10.11 -8.89 17.27
CA TYR A 152 -10.48 -7.98 18.34
C TYR A 152 -9.67 -6.66 18.31
N MET A 153 -10.28 -5.53 18.67
CA MET A 153 -9.72 -4.18 18.62
C MET A 153 -9.47 -3.59 17.21
N ALA A 154 -10.05 -4.18 16.17
CA ALA A 154 -9.94 -3.62 14.82
C ALA A 154 -10.47 -2.18 14.73
N LEU A 155 -11.61 -1.89 15.34
CA LEU A 155 -12.23 -0.56 15.33
C LEU A 155 -11.43 0.50 16.10
N GLU A 156 -10.84 0.15 17.25
CA GLU A 156 -10.04 1.12 18.01
C GLU A 156 -8.84 1.63 17.21
N GLY A 157 -8.11 0.69 16.57
CA GLY A 157 -6.99 1.05 15.72
C GLY A 157 -7.42 1.88 14.51
N LEU A 158 -8.57 1.55 13.91
CA LEU A 158 -9.12 2.27 12.78
C LEU A 158 -9.55 3.70 13.14
N SER A 159 -10.21 3.87 14.28
CA SER A 159 -10.63 5.20 14.77
C SER A 159 -9.43 6.12 14.99
N ARG A 160 -8.37 5.64 15.65
CA ARG A 160 -7.12 6.42 15.85
C ARG A 160 -6.45 6.80 14.52
N LEU A 161 -6.48 5.90 13.55
CA LEU A 161 -5.95 6.21 12.23
C LEU A 161 -6.77 7.29 11.54
N MET A 162 -8.11 7.24 11.64
CA MET A 162 -8.99 8.28 11.07
C MET A 162 -8.71 9.66 11.66
N GLU A 163 -8.45 9.77 12.97
CA GLU A 163 -8.02 11.03 13.59
C GLU A 163 -6.73 11.58 12.94
N THR A 164 -5.78 10.70 12.66
CA THR A 164 -4.53 11.09 11.97
C THR A 164 -4.78 11.55 10.53
N LEU A 165 -5.64 10.84 9.79
CA LEU A 165 -6.02 11.24 8.44
C LEU A 165 -6.69 12.62 8.43
N ASP A 166 -7.53 12.91 9.42
CA ASP A 166 -8.16 14.23 9.58
C ASP A 166 -7.14 15.34 9.88
N LEU A 167 -6.11 15.05 10.66
CA LEU A 167 -5.00 16.00 10.88
C LEU A 167 -4.23 16.27 9.57
N VAL A 168 -3.94 15.23 8.79
CA VAL A 168 -3.28 15.39 7.48
C VAL A 168 -4.16 16.19 6.52
N ARG A 169 -5.46 15.91 6.45
CA ARG A 169 -6.41 16.67 5.61
C ARG A 169 -6.43 18.13 5.96
N ARG A 170 -6.47 18.47 7.24
CA ARG A 170 -6.56 19.88 7.70
C ARG A 170 -5.28 20.68 7.43
N ASN A 171 -4.12 20.05 7.51
CA ASN A 171 -2.85 20.78 7.57
C ASN A 171 -1.95 20.58 6.34
N LEU A 172 -2.03 19.43 5.65
CA LEU A 172 -1.06 19.04 4.63
C LEU A 172 -1.69 18.72 3.28
N ASN A 173 -2.79 17.95 3.26
CA ASN A 173 -3.43 17.45 2.04
C ASN A 173 -4.96 17.46 2.15
N PRO A 174 -5.62 18.59 1.89
CA PRO A 174 -7.09 18.71 1.97
C PRO A 174 -7.84 17.79 1.00
N GLY A 175 -7.19 17.32 -0.07
CA GLY A 175 -7.77 16.44 -1.08
C GLY A 175 -7.73 14.94 -0.70
N LEU A 176 -7.06 14.56 0.39
CA LEU A 176 -6.94 13.15 0.78
C LEU A 176 -8.29 12.53 1.11
N THR A 177 -8.64 11.42 0.47
CA THR A 177 -9.90 10.70 0.70
C THR A 177 -9.67 9.30 1.24
N LEU A 178 -10.66 8.74 1.95
CA LEU A 178 -10.68 7.31 2.26
C LEU A 178 -11.28 6.57 1.05
N LEU A 179 -10.46 5.77 0.36
CA LEU A 179 -10.91 4.97 -0.78
C LEU A 179 -11.61 3.70 -0.31
N GLY A 180 -11.13 3.13 0.79
CA GLY A 180 -11.83 2.02 1.43
C GLY A 180 -11.05 1.31 2.54
N VAL A 181 -11.79 0.50 3.30
CA VAL A 181 -11.26 -0.42 4.30
C VAL A 181 -11.28 -1.83 3.72
N VAL A 182 -10.14 -2.52 3.70
CA VAL A 182 -10.00 -3.91 3.25
C VAL A 182 -9.92 -4.83 4.45
N LEU A 183 -10.91 -5.69 4.61
CA LEU A 183 -10.91 -6.70 5.67
C LEU A 183 -10.01 -7.87 5.28
N THR A 184 -9.03 -8.19 6.13
CA THR A 184 -8.00 -9.19 5.86
C THR A 184 -8.01 -10.33 6.88
N MET A 185 -7.37 -11.44 6.53
CA MET A 185 -7.20 -12.61 7.39
C MET A 185 -8.51 -13.15 7.96
N PHE A 186 -9.59 -13.06 7.19
CA PHE A 186 -10.89 -13.57 7.58
C PHE A 186 -10.86 -15.10 7.72
N ASP A 187 -11.27 -15.59 8.88
CA ASP A 187 -11.45 -17.02 9.13
C ASP A 187 -12.94 -17.34 9.33
N LYS A 188 -13.54 -17.97 8.30
CA LYS A 188 -14.97 -18.35 8.32
C LYS A 188 -15.36 -19.33 9.43
N ARG A 189 -14.38 -19.96 10.10
CA ARG A 189 -14.62 -20.90 11.19
C ARG A 189 -14.87 -20.20 12.52
N THR A 190 -14.57 -18.89 12.60
CA THR A 190 -14.69 -18.11 13.84
C THR A 190 -15.85 -17.12 13.74
N ARG A 191 -16.69 -17.09 14.78
CA ARG A 191 -17.76 -16.08 14.91
C ARG A 191 -17.18 -14.67 15.06
N LEU A 192 -16.01 -14.57 15.70
CA LEU A 192 -15.34 -13.28 15.91
C LEU A 192 -15.03 -12.59 14.56
N SER A 193 -14.51 -13.31 13.59
CA SER A 193 -14.21 -12.72 12.26
C SER A 193 -15.48 -12.13 11.62
N GLN A 194 -16.62 -12.82 11.71
CA GLN A 194 -17.88 -12.32 11.17
C GLN A 194 -18.36 -11.09 11.95
N GLN A 195 -18.30 -11.10 13.27
CA GLN A 195 -18.67 -9.95 14.10
C GLN A 195 -17.84 -8.71 13.76
N VAL A 196 -16.51 -8.87 13.55
CA VAL A 196 -15.65 -7.76 13.15
C VAL A 196 -16.04 -7.22 11.76
N VAL A 197 -16.37 -8.10 10.79
CA VAL A 197 -16.87 -7.69 9.48
C VAL A 197 -18.12 -6.83 9.61
N ASP A 198 -19.12 -7.30 10.37
CA ASP A 198 -20.40 -6.62 10.54
C ASP A 198 -20.22 -5.26 11.24
N GLU A 199 -19.35 -5.22 12.24
CA GLU A 199 -19.05 -4.03 13.03
C GLU A 199 -18.29 -2.98 12.19
N VAL A 200 -17.25 -3.38 11.43
CA VAL A 200 -16.51 -2.44 10.58
C VAL A 200 -17.41 -1.90 9.48
N ARG A 201 -18.21 -2.74 8.83
CA ARG A 201 -19.18 -2.31 7.81
C ARG A 201 -20.25 -1.39 8.36
N GLY A 202 -20.65 -1.58 9.61
CA GLY A 202 -21.61 -0.72 10.28
C GLY A 202 -21.11 0.69 10.56
N HIS A 203 -19.78 0.87 10.68
CA HIS A 203 -19.16 2.14 11.01
C HIS A 203 -18.48 2.83 9.79
N PHE A 204 -18.05 2.05 8.81
CA PHE A 204 -17.30 2.55 7.63
C PHE A 204 -17.99 2.07 6.35
N ALA A 205 -18.78 2.97 5.76
CA ALA A 205 -19.50 2.70 4.51
C ALA A 205 -18.55 2.42 3.32
N GLU A 206 -17.32 2.92 3.40
CA GLU A 206 -16.28 2.71 2.39
C GLU A 206 -15.63 1.33 2.48
N THR A 207 -16.07 0.43 3.38
CA THR A 207 -15.53 -0.93 3.46
C THR A 207 -15.75 -1.68 2.14
N PHE A 208 -14.70 -2.32 1.62
CA PHE A 208 -14.81 -3.15 0.44
C PHE A 208 -15.72 -4.36 0.70
N GLU A 209 -16.50 -4.75 -0.31
CA GLU A 209 -17.30 -5.98 -0.23
C GLU A 209 -16.40 -7.21 -0.24
N THR A 210 -15.29 -7.12 -0.98
CA THR A 210 -14.27 -8.16 -1.04
C THR A 210 -13.55 -8.30 0.29
N ILE A 211 -13.49 -9.53 0.81
CA ILE A 211 -12.79 -9.88 2.05
C ILE A 211 -11.63 -10.81 1.72
N ILE A 212 -10.44 -10.52 2.24
CA ILE A 212 -9.25 -11.35 2.03
C ILE A 212 -9.22 -12.47 3.07
N PRO A 213 -9.23 -13.73 2.64
CA PRO A 213 -9.23 -14.86 3.57
C PRO A 213 -7.88 -15.03 4.27
N ARG A 214 -7.88 -15.62 5.46
CA ARG A 214 -6.66 -16.13 6.08
C ARG A 214 -6.11 -17.26 5.22
N SER A 215 -4.84 -17.14 4.79
CA SER A 215 -4.18 -18.10 3.92
C SER A 215 -2.70 -18.20 4.24
N VAL A 216 -2.22 -19.43 4.37
CA VAL A 216 -0.78 -19.71 4.51
C VAL A 216 -0.03 -19.33 3.23
N ARG A 217 -0.66 -19.49 2.07
CA ARG A 217 -0.09 -19.14 0.76
C ARG A 217 0.31 -17.66 0.66
N LEU A 218 -0.49 -16.75 1.24
CA LEU A 218 -0.16 -15.32 1.31
C LEU A 218 1.07 -15.04 2.18
N SER A 219 1.37 -15.91 3.14
CA SER A 219 2.57 -15.78 3.99
C SER A 219 3.80 -16.45 3.36
N GLU A 220 3.60 -17.45 2.52
CA GLU A 220 4.67 -18.19 1.84
C GLU A 220 5.17 -17.46 0.59
N ALA A 221 4.26 -16.90 -0.22
CA ALA A 221 4.58 -16.25 -1.50
C ALA A 221 5.75 -15.24 -1.42
N PRO A 222 5.83 -14.33 -0.42
CA PRO A 222 6.96 -13.40 -0.27
C PRO A 222 8.31 -14.10 -0.10
N SER A 223 8.36 -15.27 0.56
CA SER A 223 9.62 -16.02 0.75
C SER A 223 10.17 -16.63 -0.55
N HIS A 224 9.34 -16.68 -1.58
CA HIS A 224 9.71 -17.10 -2.93
C HIS A 224 9.94 -15.91 -3.89
N GLY A 225 9.82 -14.67 -3.42
CA GLY A 225 9.97 -13.48 -4.25
C GLY A 225 8.84 -13.28 -5.25
N HIS A 226 7.63 -13.73 -4.93
CA HIS A 226 6.48 -13.72 -5.82
C HIS A 226 5.23 -13.13 -5.17
N SER A 227 4.38 -12.48 -5.97
CA SER A 227 3.02 -12.20 -5.57
C SER A 227 2.21 -13.50 -5.44
N ILE A 228 1.03 -13.39 -4.86
CA ILE A 228 0.11 -14.54 -4.77
C ILE A 228 -0.27 -15.09 -6.16
N PHE A 229 -0.24 -14.25 -7.20
CA PHE A 229 -0.61 -14.66 -8.55
C PHE A 229 0.44 -15.54 -9.23
N LEU A 230 1.73 -15.27 -9.03
CA LEU A 230 2.79 -16.14 -9.50
C LEU A 230 2.96 -17.38 -8.62
N TYR A 231 2.77 -17.25 -7.31
CA TYR A 231 2.96 -18.34 -6.35
C TYR A 231 1.84 -19.39 -6.37
N GLU A 232 0.57 -18.96 -6.35
CA GLU A 232 -0.58 -19.87 -6.25
C GLU A 232 -1.41 -19.94 -7.56
N GLY A 233 -1.24 -18.95 -8.46
CA GLY A 233 -1.98 -18.87 -9.70
C GLY A 233 -3.46 -18.56 -9.50
N SER A 234 -4.34 -19.57 -9.63
CA SER A 234 -5.80 -19.42 -9.56
C SER A 234 -6.39 -19.82 -8.20
N GLY A 235 -5.61 -19.77 -7.14
CA GLY A 235 -6.07 -20.11 -5.79
C GLY A 235 -7.05 -19.08 -5.20
N ARG A 236 -7.63 -19.43 -4.05
CA ARG A 236 -8.64 -18.58 -3.37
C ARG A 236 -8.13 -17.19 -3.02
N SER A 237 -6.84 -17.09 -2.65
CA SER A 237 -6.22 -15.81 -2.28
C SER A 237 -6.01 -14.93 -3.50
N ALA A 238 -5.55 -15.50 -4.61
CA ALA A 238 -5.42 -14.80 -5.88
C ALA A 238 -6.78 -14.30 -6.38
N ALA A 239 -7.81 -15.15 -6.34
CA ALA A 239 -9.18 -14.77 -6.71
C ALA A 239 -9.73 -13.63 -5.84
N ALA A 240 -9.42 -13.60 -4.52
CA ALA A 240 -9.85 -12.53 -3.64
C ALA A 240 -9.19 -11.20 -4.00
N TYR A 241 -7.88 -11.18 -4.28
CA TYR A 241 -7.20 -9.95 -4.71
C TYR A 241 -7.59 -9.51 -6.12
N ASP A 242 -7.89 -10.44 -7.02
CA ASP A 242 -8.44 -10.11 -8.33
C ASP A 242 -9.83 -9.44 -8.21
N SER A 243 -10.70 -9.97 -7.33
CA SER A 243 -11.99 -9.35 -7.00
C SER A 243 -11.83 -7.97 -6.36
N LEU A 244 -10.85 -7.80 -5.46
CA LEU A 244 -10.55 -6.51 -4.85
C LEU A 244 -10.13 -5.47 -5.91
N ALA A 245 -9.28 -5.86 -6.86
CA ALA A 245 -8.86 -4.98 -7.94
C ALA A 245 -10.05 -4.60 -8.84
N ALA A 246 -10.92 -5.54 -9.18
CA ALA A 246 -12.14 -5.27 -9.94
C ALA A 246 -13.07 -4.28 -9.21
N GLU A 247 -13.29 -4.50 -7.91
CA GLU A 247 -14.10 -3.61 -7.08
C GLU A 247 -13.47 -2.20 -6.97
N LEU A 248 -12.14 -2.12 -6.83
CA LEU A 248 -11.41 -0.87 -6.81
C LEU A 248 -11.60 -0.09 -8.12
N LEU A 249 -11.39 -0.72 -9.27
CA LEU A 249 -11.58 -0.11 -10.59
C LEU A 249 -13.01 0.41 -10.75
N ALA A 250 -14.02 -0.38 -10.36
CA ALA A 250 -15.42 0.01 -10.42
C ALA A 250 -15.71 1.25 -9.54
N ARG A 251 -15.15 1.33 -8.32
CA ARG A 251 -15.31 2.48 -7.41
C ARG A 251 -14.79 3.79 -8.00
N VAL A 252 -13.74 3.73 -8.80
CA VAL A 252 -13.13 4.93 -9.39
C VAL A 252 -13.61 5.21 -10.82
N GLY A 253 -14.61 4.46 -11.31
CA GLY A 253 -15.22 4.68 -12.61
C GLY A 253 -14.36 4.26 -13.80
N VAL A 254 -13.41 3.33 -13.61
CA VAL A 254 -12.67 2.68 -14.69
C VAL A 254 -13.49 1.48 -15.16
N ALA A 255 -13.71 1.34 -16.48
CA ALA A 255 -14.41 0.18 -17.04
C ALA A 255 -13.59 -1.09 -16.77
N VAL A 256 -14.23 -2.12 -16.24
CA VAL A 256 -13.64 -3.42 -15.88
C VAL A 256 -13.69 -4.37 -17.07
#